data_a8e39d52e86b79a2563c83c397b4a480
#
_entry.id   a8e39d52e86b79a2563c83c397b4a480
#
_cell.length_a   1.000
_cell.length_b   1.000
_cell.length_c   1.000
_cell.angle_alpha   90.00
_cell.angle_beta   90.00
_cell.angle_gamma   90.00
#
_symmetry.space_group_name_H-M   'P 1'
#
loop_
_entity.id
_entity.type
_entity.pdbx_description
1 polymer ?
#
loop_
_entity_poly.entity_id
_entity_poly.type
_entity_poly.pdbx_seq_one_letter_code
_entity_poly.pdbx_strand_id
1 'polypeptide(L)'
;MLKFETINELTLKVTCTGNDVLFTKAGAFIAGNNYGNKNYRFEKVLLGPQNNIGQALLGQIARRVTGENFPLMKVNLNGDSVTYYASYGQHVVIYHLEHGETISVESENILAFTQDCDYSVRFIGVGVLSQKGLATSTLTARGSNAYVAVLSDGNPIVLSNITSGDTISVDPDAVICWVGNGHCDPQVKADVS
;
A
#
# COMPACT_ATOMS: atom_id res chain seq x y z
N MET A 1 -11.08 5.41 -14.60
CA MET A 1 -11.42 4.57 -13.43
C MET A 1 -10.62 3.28 -13.51
N LEU A 2 -10.02 2.89 -12.39
CA LEU A 2 -9.21 1.66 -12.29
C LEU A 2 -10.01 0.53 -11.65
N LYS A 3 -9.77 -0.70 -12.10
CA LYS A 3 -10.25 -1.92 -11.48
C LYS A 3 -9.07 -2.85 -11.22
N PHE A 4 -8.96 -3.35 -10.00
CA PHE A 4 -7.96 -4.32 -9.58
C PHE A 4 -8.56 -5.71 -9.56
N GLU A 5 -7.84 -6.69 -10.13
CA GLU A 5 -8.20 -8.11 -10.13
C GLU A 5 -6.93 -8.94 -10.00
N THR A 6 -6.99 -10.08 -9.31
CA THR A 6 -5.94 -11.09 -9.40
C THR A 6 -6.28 -12.06 -10.53
N ILE A 7 -5.31 -12.36 -11.40
CA ILE A 7 -5.47 -13.41 -12.44
C ILE A 7 -4.97 -14.76 -11.97
N ASN A 8 -4.11 -14.74 -11.01
CA ASN A 8 -3.66 -15.84 -10.18
C ASN A 8 -3.27 -15.24 -8.82
N GLU A 9 -2.88 -16.07 -7.87
CA GLU A 9 -2.54 -15.60 -6.51
C GLU A 9 -1.33 -14.65 -6.47
N LEU A 10 -0.52 -14.58 -7.53
CA LEU A 10 0.75 -13.86 -7.56
C LEU A 10 0.75 -12.63 -8.47
N THR A 11 -0.34 -12.38 -9.22
CA THR A 11 -0.36 -11.34 -10.25
C THR A 11 -1.57 -10.44 -10.14
N LEU A 12 -1.30 -9.15 -9.95
CA LEU A 12 -2.29 -8.08 -10.06
C LEU A 12 -2.51 -7.71 -11.53
N LYS A 13 -3.76 -7.71 -11.96
CA LYS A 13 -4.23 -7.11 -13.20
C LYS A 13 -4.93 -5.80 -12.86
N VAL A 14 -4.52 -4.73 -13.53
CA VAL A 14 -5.15 -3.42 -13.45
C VAL A 14 -5.77 -3.09 -14.80
N THR A 15 -7.09 -2.91 -14.81
CA THR A 15 -7.84 -2.44 -15.99
C THR A 15 -8.16 -0.96 -15.79
N CYS A 16 -7.80 -0.14 -16.78
CA CYS A 16 -8.15 1.28 -16.82
C CYS A 16 -9.22 1.53 -17.86
N THR A 17 -10.23 2.30 -17.49
CA THR A 17 -11.22 2.87 -18.40
C THR A 17 -11.09 4.39 -18.36
N GLY A 18 -10.73 4.99 -19.50
CA GLY A 18 -10.42 6.41 -19.59
C GLY A 18 -9.03 6.74 -19.05
N ASN A 19 -8.82 7.95 -18.53
CA ASN A 19 -7.53 8.40 -18.00
C ASN A 19 -7.51 8.28 -16.49
N ASP A 20 -6.42 7.72 -15.94
CA ASP A 20 -6.26 7.55 -14.50
C ASP A 20 -4.78 7.44 -14.10
N VAL A 21 -4.51 7.47 -12.80
CA VAL A 21 -3.17 7.36 -12.23
C VAL A 21 -3.10 6.20 -11.24
N LEU A 22 -2.07 5.40 -11.40
CA LEU A 22 -1.73 4.29 -10.52
C LEU A 22 -0.36 4.54 -9.90
N PHE A 23 -0.20 4.18 -8.65
CA PHE A 23 1.11 4.11 -7.98
C PHE A 23 1.48 2.65 -7.77
N THR A 24 2.70 2.27 -8.14
CA THR A 24 3.18 0.88 -8.03
C THR A 24 4.57 0.79 -7.44
N LYS A 25 4.88 -0.35 -6.84
CA LYS A 25 6.24 -0.71 -6.46
C LYS A 25 7.15 -0.67 -7.69
N ALA A 26 8.31 -0.02 -7.57
CA ALA A 26 9.28 0.03 -8.67
C ALA A 26 9.75 -1.40 -9.02
N GLY A 27 9.80 -1.69 -10.32
CA GLY A 27 10.19 -3.01 -10.83
C GLY A 27 9.09 -4.07 -10.83
N ALA A 28 7.87 -3.75 -10.35
CA ALA A 28 6.76 -4.71 -10.29
C ALA A 28 6.02 -4.90 -11.63
N PHE A 29 6.18 -3.99 -12.59
CA PHE A 29 5.50 -4.10 -13.90
C PHE A 29 5.98 -5.32 -14.67
N ILE A 30 5.04 -6.14 -15.16
CA ILE A 30 5.30 -7.35 -15.95
C ILE A 30 4.99 -7.11 -17.42
N ALA A 31 3.77 -6.66 -17.72
CA ALA A 31 3.26 -6.53 -19.07
C ALA A 31 2.10 -5.53 -19.13
N GLY A 32 1.76 -5.10 -20.34
CA GLY A 32 0.59 -4.26 -20.56
C GLY A 32 0.21 -4.18 -22.03
N ASN A 33 -1.01 -3.81 -22.28
CA ASN A 33 -1.54 -3.51 -23.60
C ASN A 33 -1.06 -2.15 -24.08
N ASN A 34 -0.43 -2.13 -25.22
CA ASN A 34 -0.02 -0.90 -25.87
C ASN A 34 -0.53 -0.90 -27.31
N TYR A 35 -1.84 -0.76 -27.49
CA TYR A 35 -2.48 -0.70 -28.81
C TYR A 35 -2.19 0.64 -29.49
N GLY A 36 -1.04 0.73 -30.17
CA GLY A 36 -0.73 1.77 -31.15
C GLY A 36 -0.37 3.16 -30.62
N ASN A 37 -0.83 3.55 -29.44
CA ASN A 37 -0.47 4.79 -28.76
C ASN A 37 -0.23 4.50 -27.28
N LYS A 38 0.86 5.03 -26.75
CA LYS A 38 1.36 4.89 -25.38
C LYS A 38 0.24 5.01 -24.34
N ASN A 39 -0.47 3.91 -24.06
CA ASN A 39 -1.58 3.89 -23.12
C ASN A 39 -1.14 3.98 -21.66
N TYR A 40 0.17 3.89 -21.40
CA TYR A 40 0.73 4.08 -20.06
C TYR A 40 2.15 4.65 -20.12
N ARG A 41 2.45 5.49 -19.14
CA ARG A 41 3.76 6.12 -18.98
C ARG A 41 4.19 6.03 -17.53
N PHE A 42 5.42 5.58 -17.31
CA PHE A 42 6.04 5.45 -15.99
C PHE A 42 6.84 6.69 -15.63
N GLU A 43 6.65 7.18 -14.41
CA GLU A 43 7.40 8.27 -13.80
C GLU A 43 7.89 7.83 -12.43
N LYS A 44 9.19 8.03 -12.15
CA LYS A 44 9.71 7.78 -10.80
C LYS A 44 9.18 8.83 -9.84
N VAL A 45 8.60 8.40 -8.73
CA VAL A 45 8.09 9.29 -7.69
C VAL A 45 8.95 9.18 -6.45
N LEU A 46 9.40 10.33 -5.96
CA LEU A 46 9.93 10.44 -4.62
C LEU A 46 8.73 10.71 -3.71
N LEU A 47 8.31 9.70 -2.96
CA LEU A 47 7.18 9.85 -2.03
C LEU A 47 7.50 10.89 -0.94
N GLY A 48 6.71 11.92 -0.91
CA GLY A 48 6.59 12.92 0.13
C GLY A 48 5.22 13.58 0.00
N PRO A 49 4.62 14.14 1.04
CA PRO A 49 3.41 14.92 0.91
C PRO A 49 3.67 16.08 -0.06
N GLN A 50 3.04 16.04 -1.22
CA GLN A 50 3.42 16.86 -2.38
C GLN A 50 2.97 18.33 -2.31
N ASN A 51 2.37 18.79 -1.21
CA ASN A 51 1.82 20.14 -1.14
C ASN A 51 2.67 21.17 -0.37
N ASN A 52 3.80 20.76 0.21
CA ASN A 52 4.73 21.71 0.86
C ASN A 52 6.17 21.17 0.80
N ILE A 53 7.09 21.96 0.27
CA ILE A 53 8.52 21.63 0.17
C ILE A 53 9.11 21.27 1.54
N GLY A 54 8.65 21.91 2.63
CA GLY A 54 9.07 21.58 4.00
C GLY A 54 8.59 20.21 4.49
N GLN A 55 7.36 19.82 4.14
CA GLN A 55 6.81 18.50 4.50
C GLN A 55 7.42 17.36 3.66
N ALA A 56 7.75 17.64 2.39
CA ALA A 56 8.49 16.69 1.56
C ALA A 56 9.88 16.39 2.13
N LEU A 57 10.55 17.42 2.67
CA LEU A 57 11.86 17.26 3.30
C LEU A 57 11.76 16.46 4.61
N LEU A 58 10.75 16.73 5.45
CA LEU A 58 10.48 15.99 6.68
C LEU A 58 10.10 14.53 6.39
N GLY A 59 9.32 14.29 5.35
CA GLY A 59 8.98 12.93 4.88
C GLY A 59 10.20 12.15 4.41
N GLN A 60 11.14 12.80 3.71
CA GLN A 60 12.41 12.18 3.31
C GLN A 60 13.34 11.90 4.49
N ILE A 61 13.38 12.80 5.48
CA ILE A 61 14.18 12.63 6.70
C ILE A 61 13.60 11.47 7.54
N ALA A 62 12.27 11.45 7.74
CA ALA A 62 11.60 10.36 8.46
C ALA A 62 11.89 8.99 7.83
N ARG A 63 11.87 8.89 6.49
CA ARG A 63 12.20 7.66 5.75
C ARG A 63 13.66 7.25 5.88
N ARG A 64 14.58 8.20 5.87
CA ARG A 64 16.01 7.90 6.09
C ARG A 64 16.28 7.41 7.49
N VAL A 65 15.56 7.93 8.48
CA VAL A 65 15.67 7.53 9.88
C VAL A 65 15.06 6.14 10.12
N THR A 66 14.00 5.79 9.37
CA THR A 66 13.30 4.49 9.49
C THR A 66 13.86 3.40 8.56
N GLY A 67 14.81 3.74 7.68
CA GLY A 67 15.37 2.80 6.69
C GLY A 67 14.42 2.48 5.52
N GLU A 68 13.25 3.10 5.47
CA GLU A 68 12.24 2.87 4.44
C GLU A 68 12.59 3.57 3.12
N ASN A 69 13.38 2.92 2.30
CA ASN A 69 13.59 3.28 0.91
C ASN A 69 12.58 2.54 0.03
N PHE A 70 11.34 3.01 -0.01
CA PHE A 70 10.32 2.43 -0.89
C PHE A 70 10.24 3.23 -2.20
N PRO A 71 10.85 2.75 -3.29
CA PRO A 71 10.74 3.41 -4.58
C PRO A 71 9.38 3.12 -5.19
N LEU A 72 8.55 4.14 -5.37
CA LEU A 72 7.31 4.08 -6.13
C LEU A 72 7.48 4.61 -7.54
N MET A 73 6.69 4.02 -8.43
CA MET A 73 6.47 4.49 -9.79
C MET A 73 5.04 5.02 -9.91
N LYS A 74 4.89 6.21 -10.43
CA LYS A 74 3.61 6.73 -10.91
C LYS A 74 3.39 6.24 -12.32
N VAL A 75 2.24 5.63 -12.57
CA VAL A 75 1.83 5.17 -13.90
C VAL A 75 0.65 6.01 -14.36
N ASN A 76 0.89 6.85 -15.36
CA ASN A 76 -0.18 7.59 -16.02
C ASN A 76 -0.78 6.68 -17.09
N LEU A 77 -2.05 6.36 -16.95
CA LEU A 77 -2.82 5.51 -17.85
C LEU A 77 -3.71 6.40 -18.72
N ASN A 78 -3.59 6.28 -20.03
CA ASN A 78 -4.32 7.09 -21.00
C ASN A 78 -5.17 6.19 -21.88
N GLY A 79 -6.49 6.31 -21.77
CA GLY A 79 -7.44 5.48 -22.49
C GLY A 79 -7.56 4.08 -21.88
N ASP A 80 -8.30 3.22 -22.58
CA ASP A 80 -8.53 1.85 -22.13
C ASP A 80 -7.22 1.05 -22.21
N SER A 81 -6.81 0.53 -21.07
CA SER A 81 -5.55 -0.21 -20.95
C SER A 81 -5.65 -1.32 -19.91
N VAL A 82 -4.80 -2.32 -20.08
CA VAL A 82 -4.64 -3.41 -19.12
C VAL A 82 -3.15 -3.56 -18.82
N THR A 83 -2.80 -3.55 -17.54
CA THR A 83 -1.42 -3.71 -17.08
C THR A 83 -1.33 -4.77 -15.99
N TYR A 84 -0.19 -5.42 -15.87
CA TYR A 84 0.04 -6.54 -14.95
C TYR A 84 1.26 -6.28 -14.09
N TYR A 85 1.15 -6.62 -12.79
CA TYR A 85 2.17 -6.40 -11.79
C TYR A 85 2.35 -7.62 -10.90
N ALA A 86 3.58 -7.90 -10.50
CA ALA A 86 3.91 -8.91 -9.50
C ALA A 86 5.24 -8.57 -8.80
N SER A 87 5.55 -9.24 -7.71
CA SER A 87 6.81 -9.04 -6.98
C SER A 87 7.29 -10.36 -6.39
N TYR A 88 8.39 -10.87 -6.91
CA TYR A 88 9.18 -12.00 -6.35
C TYR A 88 8.39 -13.24 -5.90
N GLY A 89 7.26 -13.56 -6.54
CA GLY A 89 6.44 -14.71 -6.18
C GLY A 89 5.62 -14.53 -4.90
N GLN A 90 5.49 -13.30 -4.40
CA GLN A 90 4.61 -12.99 -3.28
C GLN A 90 3.14 -13.00 -3.72
N HIS A 91 2.27 -13.42 -2.81
CA HIS A 91 0.82 -13.39 -3.01
C HIS A 91 0.29 -11.97 -3.02
N VAL A 92 -0.72 -11.71 -3.83
CA VAL A 92 -1.38 -10.41 -3.98
C VAL A 92 -2.74 -10.44 -3.32
N VAL A 93 -2.96 -9.57 -2.36
CA VAL A 93 -4.26 -9.34 -1.71
C VAL A 93 -4.76 -7.95 -2.08
N ILE A 94 -6.01 -7.85 -2.54
CA ILE A 94 -6.61 -6.60 -2.97
C ILE A 94 -7.62 -6.13 -1.93
N TYR A 95 -7.49 -4.87 -1.52
CA TYR A 95 -8.47 -4.15 -0.70
C TYR A 95 -9.13 -3.05 -1.53
N HIS A 96 -10.45 -2.98 -1.48
CA HIS A 96 -11.23 -1.85 -1.96
C HIS A 96 -11.74 -1.11 -0.72
N LEU A 97 -11.15 0.04 -0.45
CA LEU A 97 -11.41 0.81 0.76
C LEU A 97 -12.66 1.68 0.57
N GLU A 98 -13.50 1.73 1.59
CA GLU A 98 -14.59 2.69 1.68
C GLU A 98 -14.07 4.10 1.99
N HIS A 99 -14.83 5.13 1.64
CA HIS A 99 -14.43 6.52 1.90
C HIS A 99 -14.11 6.75 3.39
N GLY A 100 -12.91 7.27 3.66
CA GLY A 100 -12.40 7.49 5.00
C GLY A 100 -11.77 6.27 5.67
N GLU A 101 -11.91 5.08 5.08
CA GLU A 101 -11.23 3.88 5.56
C GLU A 101 -9.73 3.96 5.33
N THR A 102 -8.96 3.45 6.28
CA THR A 102 -7.50 3.47 6.24
C THR A 102 -6.95 2.06 6.35
N ILE A 103 -6.01 1.73 5.47
CA ILE A 103 -5.15 0.56 5.59
C ILE A 103 -3.77 1.00 6.09
N SER A 104 -3.26 0.30 7.08
CA SER A 104 -1.88 0.43 7.57
C SER A 104 -1.10 -0.81 7.15
N VAL A 105 0.04 -0.62 6.50
CA VAL A 105 0.81 -1.69 5.87
C VAL A 105 2.29 -1.32 5.86
N GLU A 106 3.18 -2.30 5.96
CA GLU A 106 4.60 -2.04 5.75
C GLU A 106 4.85 -1.61 4.30
N SER A 107 5.70 -0.59 4.10
CA SER A 107 5.93 -0.02 2.76
C SER A 107 6.38 -1.05 1.75
N GLU A 108 7.20 -2.00 2.16
CA GLU A 108 7.72 -3.07 1.28
C GLU A 108 6.63 -4.02 0.79
N ASN A 109 5.51 -4.12 1.52
CA ASN A 109 4.37 -4.94 1.17
C ASN A 109 3.33 -4.24 0.30
N ILE A 110 3.53 -2.96 -0.05
CA ILE A 110 2.67 -2.27 -0.99
C ILE A 110 3.08 -2.63 -2.42
N LEU A 111 2.17 -3.27 -3.17
CA LEU A 111 2.37 -3.53 -4.60
C LEU A 111 1.88 -2.37 -5.45
N ALA A 112 0.65 -1.91 -5.21
CA ALA A 112 0.04 -0.83 -5.97
C ALA A 112 -1.12 -0.19 -5.21
N PHE A 113 -1.44 1.07 -5.54
CA PHE A 113 -2.65 1.75 -5.06
C PHE A 113 -3.11 2.83 -6.06
N THR A 114 -4.38 3.17 -6.00
CA THR A 114 -4.99 4.19 -6.86
C THR A 114 -4.76 5.60 -6.30
N GLN A 115 -4.90 6.62 -7.15
CA GLN A 115 -4.78 8.02 -6.73
C GLN A 115 -5.84 8.48 -5.73
N ASP A 116 -6.93 7.73 -5.58
CA ASP A 116 -7.97 7.98 -4.57
C ASP A 116 -7.53 7.61 -3.15
N CYS A 117 -6.31 7.12 -2.98
CA CYS A 117 -5.70 6.86 -1.69
C CYS A 117 -4.68 7.94 -1.33
N ASP A 118 -4.87 8.59 -0.17
CA ASP A 118 -3.85 9.46 0.42
C ASP A 118 -2.80 8.61 1.13
N TYR A 119 -1.56 8.72 0.67
CA TYR A 119 -0.43 8.04 1.29
C TYR A 119 0.21 8.90 2.38
N SER A 120 0.44 8.32 3.55
CA SER A 120 1.26 8.91 4.61
C SER A 120 2.08 7.85 5.35
N VAL A 121 3.01 8.30 6.17
CA VAL A 121 3.80 7.44 7.07
C VAL A 121 3.40 7.75 8.49
N ARG A 122 3.13 6.72 9.28
CA ARG A 122 2.73 6.84 10.67
C ARG A 122 3.71 6.09 11.56
N PHE A 123 4.03 6.68 12.69
CA PHE A 123 4.81 6.01 13.74
C PHE A 123 3.86 5.24 14.65
N ILE A 124 4.14 3.96 14.86
CA ILE A 124 3.38 3.11 15.78
C ILE A 124 4.09 3.11 17.13
N GLY A 125 3.42 3.62 18.15
CA GLY A 125 3.68 3.48 19.56
C GLY A 125 5.11 3.69 20.07
N VAL A 126 5.25 3.84 21.38
CA VAL A 126 6.53 3.96 22.09
C VAL A 126 7.06 2.54 22.43
N GLY A 127 7.28 1.73 21.42
CA GLY A 127 7.77 0.37 21.60
C GLY A 127 9.21 0.23 21.14
N VAL A 128 10.15 0.27 22.06
CA VAL A 128 11.59 0.05 21.83
C VAL A 128 11.92 -1.39 21.39
N LEU A 129 10.94 -2.24 21.11
CA LEU A 129 11.11 -3.69 21.05
C LEU A 129 10.91 -4.36 19.69
N SER A 130 10.40 -3.69 18.66
CA SER A 130 10.39 -4.31 17.33
C SER A 130 11.64 -3.89 16.56
N GLN A 131 12.45 -4.84 16.16
CA GLN A 131 13.63 -4.62 15.32
C GLN A 131 13.24 -4.17 13.89
N LYS A 132 11.98 -4.29 13.51
CA LYS A 132 11.39 -3.82 12.25
C LYS A 132 10.63 -2.53 12.51
N GLY A 133 11.29 -1.42 12.41
CA GLY A 133 10.74 -0.08 12.20
C GLY A 133 9.52 0.34 13.04
N LEU A 134 9.64 1.43 13.73
CA LEU A 134 8.58 2.19 14.42
C LEU A 134 7.60 2.87 13.46
N ALA A 135 7.67 2.61 12.16
CA ALA A 135 6.88 3.32 11.15
C ALA A 135 6.12 2.35 10.25
N THR A 136 4.89 2.69 9.95
CA THR A 136 4.07 2.01 8.94
C THR A 136 3.56 3.00 7.92
N SER A 137 3.38 2.53 6.70
CA SER A 137 2.68 3.30 5.67
C SER A 137 1.18 3.21 5.89
N THR A 138 0.49 4.32 5.68
CA THR A 138 -0.98 4.39 5.72
C THR A 138 -1.52 4.90 4.40
N LEU A 139 -2.60 4.28 3.94
CA LEU A 139 -3.35 4.68 2.76
C LEU A 139 -4.80 4.89 3.17
N THR A 140 -5.28 6.14 3.06
CA THR A 140 -6.65 6.51 3.43
C THR A 140 -7.46 6.80 2.17
N ALA A 141 -8.62 6.17 2.03
CA ALA A 141 -9.51 6.39 0.91
C ALA A 141 -10.13 7.79 0.94
N ARG A 142 -9.98 8.54 -0.17
CA ARG A 142 -10.57 9.87 -0.38
C ARG A 142 -11.66 9.86 -1.45
N GLY A 143 -11.65 8.87 -2.31
CA GLY A 143 -12.61 8.71 -3.38
C GLY A 143 -13.23 7.31 -3.37
N SER A 144 -14.12 7.07 -4.33
CA SER A 144 -14.82 5.79 -4.47
C SER A 144 -14.00 4.71 -5.20
N ASN A 145 -12.87 5.07 -5.81
CA ASN A 145 -12.02 4.15 -6.55
C ASN A 145 -10.70 3.89 -5.80
N ALA A 146 -10.78 3.72 -4.47
CA ALA A 146 -9.65 3.52 -3.59
C ALA A 146 -9.29 2.03 -3.50
N TYR A 147 -8.40 1.56 -4.36
CA TYR A 147 -7.84 0.21 -4.34
C TYR A 147 -6.42 0.21 -3.80
N VAL A 148 -6.11 -0.80 -2.99
CA VAL A 148 -4.76 -1.10 -2.52
C VAL A 148 -4.48 -2.58 -2.75
N ALA A 149 -3.37 -2.89 -3.40
CA ALA A 149 -2.84 -4.24 -3.54
C ALA A 149 -1.64 -4.43 -2.62
N VAL A 150 -1.71 -5.43 -1.76
CA VAL A 150 -0.71 -5.75 -0.74
C VAL A 150 -0.05 -7.08 -1.06
N LEU A 151 1.24 -7.17 -0.81
CA LEU A 151 2.07 -8.36 -0.96
C LEU A 151 2.13 -9.17 0.34
N SER A 152 2.11 -10.49 0.21
CA SER A 152 2.26 -11.43 1.32
C SER A 152 3.17 -12.58 0.94
N ASP A 153 4.04 -13.04 1.83
CA ASP A 153 4.96 -14.17 1.60
C ASP A 153 4.25 -15.54 1.60
N GLY A 154 2.96 -15.55 1.56
CA GLY A 154 2.11 -16.73 1.46
C GLY A 154 0.65 -16.31 1.50
N ASN A 155 -0.26 -17.27 1.58
CA ASN A 155 -1.67 -16.95 1.79
C ASN A 155 -1.86 -16.37 3.19
N PRO A 156 -2.31 -15.10 3.33
CA PRO A 156 -2.47 -14.49 4.65
C PRO A 156 -3.68 -15.07 5.37
N ILE A 157 -3.59 -15.12 6.69
CA ILE A 157 -4.76 -15.34 7.55
C ILE A 157 -5.45 -14.00 7.72
N VAL A 158 -6.74 -13.94 7.37
CA VAL A 158 -7.56 -12.75 7.55
C VAL A 158 -8.39 -12.91 8.81
N LEU A 159 -8.14 -12.04 9.80
CA LEU A 159 -8.92 -11.94 11.01
C LEU A 159 -9.91 -10.79 10.85
N SER A 160 -11.17 -11.13 10.61
CA SER A 160 -12.25 -10.16 10.38
C SER A 160 -13.30 -10.22 11.49
N ASN A 161 -14.16 -9.21 11.54
CA ASN A 161 -15.27 -9.13 12.49
C ASN A 161 -14.86 -9.13 13.97
N ILE A 162 -13.75 -8.47 14.28
CA ILE A 162 -13.34 -8.24 15.66
C ILE A 162 -14.33 -7.28 16.28
N THR A 163 -15.08 -7.76 17.27
CA THR A 163 -16.08 -6.96 17.96
C THR A 163 -15.41 -5.94 18.88
N SER A 164 -16.05 -4.79 19.07
CA SER A 164 -15.54 -3.78 20.01
C SER A 164 -15.36 -4.38 21.41
N GLY A 165 -14.14 -4.33 21.92
CA GLY A 165 -13.74 -4.91 23.21
C GLY A 165 -13.00 -6.24 23.11
N ASP A 166 -12.98 -6.89 21.94
CA ASP A 166 -12.17 -8.08 21.73
C ASP A 166 -10.68 -7.67 21.57
N THR A 167 -9.81 -8.51 22.11
CA THR A 167 -8.37 -8.34 21.98
C THR A 167 -7.80 -9.53 21.24
N ILE A 168 -7.06 -9.26 20.17
CA ILE A 168 -6.27 -10.26 19.44
C ILE A 168 -4.82 -10.01 19.75
N SER A 169 -4.11 -11.06 20.12
CA SER A 169 -2.65 -11.02 20.26
C SER A 169 -2.03 -11.57 18.98
N VAL A 170 -1.15 -10.81 18.36
CA VAL A 170 -0.43 -11.19 17.15
C VAL A 170 1.05 -10.92 17.34
N ASP A 171 1.88 -11.72 16.70
CA ASP A 171 3.30 -11.42 16.55
C ASP A 171 3.47 -10.22 15.63
N PRO A 172 4.13 -9.13 16.04
CA PRO A 172 4.34 -7.96 15.20
C PRO A 172 4.98 -8.28 13.84
N ASP A 173 5.91 -9.24 13.80
CA ASP A 173 6.61 -9.66 12.58
C ASP A 173 5.72 -10.47 11.63
N ALA A 174 4.59 -10.98 12.10
CA ALA A 174 3.62 -11.73 11.29
C ALA A 174 2.52 -10.82 10.71
N VAL A 175 2.39 -9.56 11.17
CA VAL A 175 1.37 -8.64 10.69
C VAL A 175 1.78 -8.04 9.35
N ILE A 176 0.95 -8.23 8.33
CA ILE A 176 1.16 -7.64 7.00
C ILE A 176 0.48 -6.28 6.90
N CYS A 177 -0.79 -6.21 7.32
CA CYS A 177 -1.58 -4.98 7.30
C CYS A 177 -2.80 -5.10 8.23
N TRP A 178 -3.41 -3.98 8.52
CA TRP A 178 -4.73 -3.89 9.13
C TRP A 178 -5.56 -2.78 8.50
N VAL A 179 -6.86 -2.99 8.45
CA VAL A 179 -7.82 -2.08 7.81
C VAL A 179 -8.88 -1.67 8.83
N GLY A 180 -9.27 -0.40 8.83
CA GLY A 180 -10.33 0.07 9.71
C GLY A 180 -10.79 1.49 9.42
N ASN A 181 -11.96 1.84 9.97
CA ASN A 181 -12.49 3.20 10.01
C ASN A 181 -11.94 3.89 11.26
N GLY A 182 -11.05 4.85 11.06
CA GLY A 182 -10.39 5.55 12.15
C GLY A 182 -9.11 4.86 12.64
N HIS A 183 -8.74 5.11 13.88
CA HIS A 183 -7.47 4.63 14.42
C HIS A 183 -7.60 3.22 14.99
N CYS A 184 -7.21 2.23 14.23
CA CYS A 184 -6.83 0.95 14.80
C CYS A 184 -5.38 1.08 15.27
N ASP A 185 -5.18 1.36 16.57
CA ASP A 185 -3.85 1.47 17.15
C ASP A 185 -3.48 0.13 17.81
N PRO A 186 -2.59 -0.66 17.19
CA PRO A 186 -2.04 -1.81 17.85
C PRO A 186 -1.26 -1.37 19.09
N GLN A 187 -1.52 -2.02 20.22
CA GLN A 187 -0.76 -1.81 21.44
C GLN A 187 0.32 -2.88 21.53
N VAL A 188 1.58 -2.45 21.63
CA VAL A 188 2.68 -3.38 21.89
C VAL A 188 2.67 -3.72 23.37
N LYS A 189 2.43 -4.98 23.70
CA LYS A 189 2.65 -5.52 25.05
C LYS A 189 3.94 -6.33 25.01
N ALA A 190 4.93 -5.91 25.78
CA ALA A 190 6.09 -6.74 26.03
C ALA A 190 5.74 -7.67 27.21
N ASP A 191 5.70 -8.97 26.96
CA ASP A 191 5.76 -9.96 28.02
C ASP A 191 7.21 -10.09 28.47
N VAL A 192 7.55 -9.40 29.55
CA VAL A 192 8.85 -9.56 30.23
C VAL A 192 8.64 -10.60 31.29
N SER A 193 8.81 -11.87 30.92
CA SER A 193 8.96 -12.97 31.91
C SER A 193 10.39 -13.09 32.37
#